data_784f3ec4a45460a73bb58a416dbcff6c
#
_entry.id   784f3ec4a45460a73bb58a416dbcff6c
#
_cell.length_a   1.000
_cell.length_b   1.000
_cell.length_c   1.000
_cell.angle_alpha   90.00
_cell.angle_beta   90.00
_cell.angle_gamma   90.00
#
_symmetry.space_group_name_H-M   'P 1'
#
loop_
_entity.id
_entity.type
_entity.pdbx_description
1 polymer ?
#
loop_
_entity_poly.entity_id
_entity_poly.type
_entity_poly.pdbx_seq_one_letter_code
_entity_poly.pdbx_strand_id
1 'polypeptide(L)'
;MNTVQKNNNITKKQVQELLEENQEKLGLSNKNLKKLIKSMKSHTISRQMRKIFYQECLKKIERKEDIIEGKFKHLTVEERISIEILHTAGFRDSFIATFIGKNRSSIKREIDKNIIEIWDINSTKSPYTEKGQINIKYYSAEKAQKNAHENKLKNRKRCKLDRYPRLRGAVVALLKEKNVEYSPDIIANFSKTNKLKDAETTIGTNAIYRAVKCRKYGLTINDLPHGRAYHKKQDNNPHTETKEISERKKEISIEVMPDEIKRKETDTHFEGDSVIGVKEGRHNTLITLVNTASQFLFVRRSENKTGQATVDVLDKLEKEIPQLSKIMKSLLLDNGVEFSKIEEMMTSIDRRRKKRFQVYFAHPYASYERGCNENKNRLIRRYFKKGKLVEKLSDEDILNIARKINNMPRKALGYRTPLEVFEENLKKKGLDTSFLDQ
;
A
#
# COMPACT_ATOMS: atom_id res chain seq x y z
N MET A 1 -39.09 2.55 27.99
CA MET A 1 -39.43 1.15 27.68
C MET A 1 -38.30 0.25 28.14
N ASN A 2 -38.54 -0.48 29.23
CA ASN A 2 -37.55 -1.32 29.91
C ASN A 2 -37.35 -2.61 29.13
N THR A 3 -36.20 -2.76 28.48
CA THR A 3 -35.78 -4.07 27.96
C THR A 3 -35.10 -4.84 29.08
N VAL A 4 -35.85 -5.79 29.61
CA VAL A 4 -35.40 -6.75 30.61
C VAL A 4 -34.21 -7.54 30.09
N GLN A 5 -33.03 -7.29 30.63
CA GLN A 5 -31.86 -8.16 30.45
C GLN A 5 -32.18 -9.53 31.10
N LYS A 6 -32.46 -10.53 30.26
CA LYS A 6 -32.55 -11.92 30.71
C LYS A 6 -31.21 -12.35 31.30
N ASN A 7 -31.19 -12.51 32.60
CA ASN A 7 -30.09 -13.01 33.42
C ASN A 7 -29.84 -14.50 33.12
N ASN A 8 -29.05 -14.83 32.10
CA ASN A 8 -28.57 -16.20 31.92
C ASN A 8 -27.47 -16.49 32.95
N ASN A 9 -27.87 -16.89 34.16
CA ASN A 9 -26.99 -17.43 35.19
C ASN A 9 -26.55 -18.82 34.73
N ILE A 10 -25.32 -18.98 34.27
CA ILE A 10 -24.72 -20.30 34.15
C ILE A 10 -24.61 -20.86 35.57
N THR A 11 -25.39 -21.85 35.90
CA THR A 11 -25.41 -22.47 37.20
C THR A 11 -24.18 -23.37 37.37
N LYS A 12 -23.75 -23.54 38.63
CA LYS A 12 -22.68 -24.48 38.97
C LYS A 12 -22.95 -25.89 38.41
N LYS A 13 -24.20 -26.30 38.37
CA LYS A 13 -24.65 -27.58 37.83
C LYS A 13 -24.30 -27.69 36.33
N GLN A 14 -24.57 -26.68 35.53
CA GLN A 14 -24.27 -26.66 34.10
C GLN A 14 -22.75 -26.71 33.83
N VAL A 15 -21.92 -26.05 34.65
CA VAL A 15 -20.47 -26.15 34.52
C VAL A 15 -19.96 -27.52 34.93
N GLN A 16 -20.57 -28.12 35.96
CA GLN A 16 -20.23 -29.46 36.40
C GLN A 16 -20.57 -30.49 35.32
N GLU A 17 -21.77 -30.45 34.77
CA GLU A 17 -22.22 -31.31 33.67
C GLU A 17 -21.28 -31.23 32.47
N LEU A 18 -20.90 -30.02 32.06
CA LEU A 18 -19.97 -29.81 30.96
C LEU A 18 -18.58 -30.43 31.23
N LEU A 19 -18.06 -30.23 32.44
CA LEU A 19 -16.75 -30.79 32.82
C LEU A 19 -16.79 -32.30 32.93
N GLU A 20 -17.89 -32.88 33.38
CA GLU A 20 -18.10 -34.34 33.45
C GLU A 20 -18.23 -34.94 32.04
N GLU A 21 -19.04 -34.34 31.15
CA GLU A 21 -19.22 -34.78 29.77
C GLU A 21 -17.91 -34.75 28.95
N ASN A 22 -17.04 -33.81 29.26
CA ASN A 22 -15.76 -33.61 28.52
C ASN A 22 -14.53 -34.05 29.30
N GLN A 23 -14.67 -34.81 30.37
CA GLN A 23 -13.61 -35.21 31.27
C GLN A 23 -12.44 -35.90 30.54
N GLU A 24 -12.73 -36.84 29.65
CA GLU A 24 -11.72 -37.55 28.84
C GLU A 24 -11.01 -36.62 27.84
N LYS A 25 -11.77 -35.80 27.14
CA LYS A 25 -11.22 -34.84 26.17
C LYS A 25 -10.33 -33.76 26.81
N LEU A 26 -10.63 -33.42 28.08
CA LEU A 26 -9.82 -32.48 28.86
C LEU A 26 -8.63 -33.16 29.57
N GLY A 27 -8.52 -34.49 29.54
CA GLY A 27 -7.49 -35.25 30.25
C GLY A 27 -7.57 -35.10 31.77
N LEU A 28 -8.79 -34.89 32.31
CA LEU A 28 -9.01 -34.70 33.74
C LEU A 28 -9.18 -36.01 34.46
N SER A 29 -8.38 -36.28 35.48
CA SER A 29 -8.67 -37.35 36.41
C SER A 29 -9.87 -37.01 37.29
N ASN A 30 -10.65 -38.00 37.72
CA ASN A 30 -11.80 -37.82 38.64
C ASN A 30 -11.44 -37.02 39.90
N LYS A 31 -10.22 -37.17 40.41
CA LYS A 31 -9.71 -36.43 41.56
C LYS A 31 -9.55 -34.93 41.24
N ASN A 32 -9.04 -34.59 40.07
CA ASN A 32 -8.85 -33.22 39.62
C ASN A 32 -10.18 -32.54 39.27
N LEU A 33 -11.11 -33.29 38.65
CA LEU A 33 -12.46 -32.78 38.36
C LEU A 33 -13.20 -32.44 39.67
N LYS A 34 -13.20 -33.34 40.67
CA LYS A 34 -13.80 -33.07 41.98
C LYS A 34 -13.17 -31.87 42.70
N LYS A 35 -11.84 -31.67 42.56
CA LYS A 35 -11.10 -30.57 43.12
C LYS A 35 -11.49 -29.25 42.43
N LEU A 36 -11.66 -29.27 41.11
CA LEU A 36 -12.13 -28.13 40.32
C LEU A 36 -13.55 -27.69 40.75
N ILE A 37 -14.46 -28.64 40.81
CA ILE A 37 -15.84 -28.41 41.22
C ILE A 37 -15.92 -27.89 42.66
N LYS A 38 -15.07 -28.39 43.56
CA LYS A 38 -15.02 -27.96 44.96
C LYS A 38 -14.43 -26.54 45.09
N SER A 39 -13.40 -26.20 44.35
CA SER A 39 -12.77 -24.89 44.38
C SER A 39 -13.67 -23.76 43.82
N MET A 40 -14.59 -24.12 42.91
CA MET A 40 -15.64 -23.20 42.42
C MET A 40 -16.62 -22.74 43.50
N LYS A 41 -16.62 -23.35 44.70
CA LYS A 41 -17.46 -22.92 45.84
C LYS A 41 -16.89 -21.76 46.64
N SER A 42 -15.59 -21.58 46.67
CA SER A 42 -14.92 -20.72 47.63
C SER A 42 -14.54 -19.33 47.12
N HIS A 43 -14.62 -19.08 45.82
CA HIS A 43 -14.17 -17.81 45.21
C HIS A 43 -15.28 -17.19 44.39
N THR A 44 -15.55 -15.94 44.60
CA THR A 44 -16.48 -15.09 43.82
C THR A 44 -15.88 -14.75 42.47
N ILE A 45 -15.84 -15.72 41.58
CA ILE A 45 -15.51 -15.45 40.17
C ILE A 45 -16.64 -14.56 39.63
N SER A 46 -16.29 -13.43 39.00
CA SER A 46 -17.30 -12.53 38.48
C SER A 46 -18.22 -13.27 37.48
N ARG A 47 -19.48 -12.90 37.45
CA ARG A 47 -20.53 -13.51 36.60
C ARG A 47 -20.14 -13.49 35.12
N GLN A 48 -19.41 -12.46 34.71
CA GLN A 48 -18.93 -12.26 33.34
C GLN A 48 -17.81 -13.21 32.98
N MET A 49 -16.86 -13.46 33.87
CA MET A 49 -15.76 -14.41 33.69
C MET A 49 -16.23 -15.87 33.59
N ARG A 50 -17.26 -16.26 34.36
CA ARG A 50 -17.87 -17.60 34.25
C ARG A 50 -18.49 -17.83 32.87
N LYS A 51 -19.17 -16.83 32.31
CA LYS A 51 -19.81 -16.92 30.99
C LYS A 51 -18.75 -17.05 29.88
N ILE A 52 -17.68 -16.27 29.97
CA ILE A 52 -16.57 -16.30 29.00
C ILE A 52 -15.85 -17.65 29.07
N PHE A 53 -15.56 -18.15 30.29
CA PHE A 53 -14.92 -19.44 30.49
C PHE A 53 -15.73 -20.62 29.91
N TYR A 54 -17.03 -20.64 30.17
CA TYR A 54 -17.95 -21.65 29.61
C TYR A 54 -17.90 -21.65 28.07
N GLN A 55 -18.02 -20.49 27.45
CA GLN A 55 -17.97 -20.36 25.98
C GLN A 55 -16.59 -20.73 25.41
N GLU A 56 -15.52 -20.40 26.07
CA GLU A 56 -14.16 -20.74 25.64
C GLU A 56 -13.82 -22.22 25.80
N CYS A 57 -14.30 -22.87 26.86
CA CYS A 57 -14.19 -24.33 27.00
C CYS A 57 -14.92 -25.03 25.87
N LEU A 58 -16.14 -24.62 25.54
CA LEU A 58 -16.91 -25.19 24.42
C LEU A 58 -16.17 -25.02 23.09
N LYS A 59 -15.74 -23.82 22.75
CA LYS A 59 -15.01 -23.55 21.51
C LYS A 59 -13.69 -24.33 21.39
N LYS A 60 -12.98 -24.57 22.50
CA LYS A 60 -11.72 -25.33 22.48
C LYS A 60 -11.95 -26.84 22.37
N ILE A 61 -13.04 -27.34 22.87
CA ILE A 61 -13.45 -28.75 22.71
C ILE A 61 -13.78 -29.03 21.25
N GLU A 62 -14.49 -28.10 20.58
CA GLU A 62 -14.84 -28.20 19.16
C GLU A 62 -13.63 -28.03 18.21
N ARG A 63 -12.61 -27.25 18.62
CA ARG A 63 -11.44 -26.91 17.79
C ARG A 63 -10.21 -27.82 17.96
N LYS A 64 -10.32 -28.94 18.68
CA LYS A 64 -9.15 -29.84 18.91
C LYS A 64 -8.61 -30.52 17.65
N GLU A 65 -9.32 -30.43 16.53
CA GLU A 65 -8.88 -31.03 15.25
C GLU A 65 -8.01 -30.12 14.37
N ASP A 66 -7.87 -28.81 14.69
CA ASP A 66 -7.18 -27.83 13.84
C ASP A 66 -5.96 -27.15 14.49
N ILE A 67 -5.21 -27.87 15.33
CA ILE A 67 -3.95 -27.31 15.84
C ILE A 67 -2.85 -27.47 14.79
N ILE A 68 -2.82 -26.53 13.84
CA ILE A 68 -1.67 -26.28 12.97
C ILE A 68 -0.58 -25.62 13.82
N GLU A 69 0.58 -26.26 13.91
CA GLU A 69 1.82 -25.69 14.45
C GLU A 69 2.10 -24.34 13.80
N GLY A 70 1.90 -23.26 14.51
CA GLY A 70 2.12 -21.91 14.00
C GLY A 70 2.80 -21.01 15.00
N LYS A 71 3.99 -20.54 14.64
CA LYS A 71 4.79 -19.40 15.15
C LYS A 71 4.31 -18.76 16.48
N PHE A 72 5.26 -18.56 17.42
CA PHE A 72 5.07 -17.91 18.72
C PHE A 72 4.03 -16.79 18.72
N LYS A 73 2.81 -17.08 19.16
CA LYS A 73 1.77 -16.08 19.35
C LYS A 73 1.73 -15.67 20.82
N HIS A 74 1.60 -14.37 21.07
CA HIS A 74 1.35 -13.86 22.43
C HIS A 74 0.02 -14.40 22.96
N LEU A 75 -0.07 -14.54 24.29
CA LEU A 75 -1.30 -14.97 24.94
C LEU A 75 -2.43 -13.97 24.65
N THR A 76 -3.59 -14.49 24.31
CA THR A 76 -4.82 -13.69 24.12
C THR A 76 -5.48 -13.36 25.46
N VAL A 77 -6.49 -12.50 25.45
CA VAL A 77 -7.27 -12.17 26.66
C VAL A 77 -7.97 -13.42 27.18
N GLU A 78 -8.56 -14.21 26.29
CA GLU A 78 -9.28 -15.45 26.59
C GLU A 78 -8.33 -16.50 27.19
N GLU A 79 -7.11 -16.63 26.64
CA GLU A 79 -6.09 -17.52 27.19
C GLU A 79 -5.67 -17.09 28.61
N ARG A 80 -5.56 -15.78 28.88
CA ARG A 80 -5.25 -15.26 30.21
C ARG A 80 -6.39 -15.51 31.21
N ILE A 81 -7.64 -15.34 30.81
CA ILE A 81 -8.80 -15.67 31.64
C ILE A 81 -8.80 -17.16 31.95
N SER A 82 -8.49 -18.02 30.99
CA SER A 82 -8.37 -19.47 31.20
C SER A 82 -7.27 -19.82 32.19
N ILE A 83 -6.10 -19.14 32.13
CA ILE A 83 -5.03 -19.30 33.13
C ILE A 83 -5.52 -18.91 34.52
N GLU A 84 -6.20 -17.76 34.66
CA GLU A 84 -6.71 -17.28 35.96
C GLU A 84 -7.63 -18.30 36.61
N ILE A 85 -8.58 -18.82 35.86
CA ILE A 85 -9.57 -19.79 36.36
C ILE A 85 -8.88 -21.11 36.76
N LEU A 86 -8.05 -21.66 35.90
CA LEU A 86 -7.37 -22.92 36.15
C LEU A 86 -6.34 -22.81 37.30
N HIS A 87 -5.59 -21.71 37.34
CA HIS A 87 -4.64 -21.47 38.42
C HIS A 87 -5.34 -21.27 39.77
N THR A 88 -6.43 -20.50 39.82
CA THR A 88 -7.26 -20.33 41.04
C THR A 88 -7.91 -21.63 41.47
N ALA A 89 -8.25 -22.51 40.53
CA ALA A 89 -8.73 -23.87 40.79
C ALA A 89 -7.63 -24.84 41.28
N GLY A 90 -6.36 -24.40 41.37
CA GLY A 90 -5.26 -25.18 41.88
C GLY A 90 -4.66 -26.20 40.91
N PHE A 91 -4.86 -26.01 39.59
CA PHE A 91 -4.21 -26.86 38.60
C PHE A 91 -2.72 -26.50 38.46
N ARG A 92 -1.90 -27.55 38.17
CA ARG A 92 -0.47 -27.37 37.95
C ARG A 92 -0.21 -26.66 36.63
N ASP A 93 0.84 -25.84 36.55
CA ASP A 93 1.25 -25.12 35.34
C ASP A 93 1.40 -26.02 34.10
N SER A 94 1.83 -27.29 34.32
CA SER A 94 1.91 -28.26 33.22
C SER A 94 0.55 -28.58 32.60
N PHE A 95 -0.48 -28.74 33.43
CA PHE A 95 -1.84 -28.94 32.93
C PHE A 95 -2.38 -27.71 32.22
N ILE A 96 -2.22 -26.53 32.82
CA ILE A 96 -2.62 -25.26 32.22
C ILE A 96 -1.97 -25.08 30.86
N ALA A 97 -0.67 -25.38 30.74
CA ALA A 97 0.08 -25.30 29.50
C ALA A 97 -0.47 -26.24 28.41
N THR A 98 -0.75 -27.49 28.76
CA THR A 98 -1.36 -28.46 27.84
C THR A 98 -2.76 -28.02 27.42
N PHE A 99 -3.57 -27.52 28.34
CA PHE A 99 -4.94 -27.05 28.07
C PHE A 99 -4.95 -25.85 27.08
N ILE A 100 -4.01 -24.91 27.25
CA ILE A 100 -3.90 -23.72 26.39
C ILE A 100 -3.15 -24.00 25.08
N GLY A 101 -2.39 -25.11 25.03
CA GLY A 101 -1.53 -25.43 23.88
C GLY A 101 -0.26 -24.58 23.84
N LYS A 102 0.32 -24.27 25.01
CA LYS A 102 1.56 -23.48 25.16
C LYS A 102 2.62 -24.23 25.98
N ASN A 103 3.85 -23.74 25.90
CA ASN A 103 4.94 -24.32 26.68
C ASN A 103 4.77 -24.00 28.18
N ARG A 104 5.05 -25.00 29.05
CA ARG A 104 4.97 -24.87 30.50
C ARG A 104 5.78 -23.67 31.05
N SER A 105 6.99 -23.47 30.56
CA SER A 105 7.86 -22.37 30.99
C SER A 105 7.29 -20.99 30.63
N SER A 106 6.49 -20.89 29.55
CA SER A 106 5.81 -19.66 29.16
C SER A 106 4.63 -19.36 30.09
N ILE A 107 3.84 -20.39 30.43
CA ILE A 107 2.73 -20.26 31.37
C ILE A 107 3.23 -19.91 32.76
N LYS A 108 4.25 -20.59 33.24
CA LYS A 108 4.86 -20.29 34.55
C LYS A 108 5.35 -18.85 34.64
N ARG A 109 6.10 -18.36 33.62
CA ARG A 109 6.56 -16.97 33.57
C ARG A 109 5.41 -15.96 33.51
N GLU A 110 4.32 -16.28 32.83
CA GLU A 110 3.14 -15.43 32.78
C GLU A 110 2.47 -15.33 34.16
N ILE A 111 2.33 -16.49 34.84
CA ILE A 111 1.74 -16.55 36.18
C ILE A 111 2.61 -15.79 37.17
N ASP A 112 3.90 -16.10 37.25
CA ASP A 112 4.83 -15.50 38.24
C ASP A 112 4.88 -13.95 38.11
N LYS A 113 4.79 -13.41 36.90
CA LYS A 113 4.82 -11.96 36.66
C LYS A 113 3.53 -11.24 37.02
N ASN A 114 2.42 -11.93 37.12
CA ASN A 114 1.10 -11.31 37.21
C ASN A 114 0.31 -11.78 38.45
N ILE A 115 1.01 -12.31 39.45
CA ILE A 115 0.42 -12.63 40.75
C ILE A 115 0.02 -11.34 41.46
N ILE A 116 -1.16 -11.34 42.05
CA ILE A 116 -1.66 -10.32 43.00
C ILE A 116 -1.74 -10.98 44.37
N GLU A 117 -1.30 -10.24 45.38
CA GLU A 117 -1.45 -10.61 46.78
C GLU A 117 -2.53 -9.77 47.40
N ILE A 118 -3.56 -10.38 47.98
CA ILE A 118 -4.61 -9.72 48.74
C ILE A 118 -4.49 -10.13 50.20
N TRP A 119 -4.44 -9.14 51.02
CA TRP A 119 -4.47 -9.29 52.48
C TRP A 119 -5.92 -9.15 52.96
N ASP A 120 -6.54 -10.25 53.40
CA ASP A 120 -7.87 -10.19 53.99
C ASP A 120 -7.74 -9.93 55.48
N ILE A 121 -8.08 -8.70 55.89
CA ILE A 121 -7.99 -8.22 57.27
C ILE A 121 -9.20 -8.74 58.10
N ASN A 122 -10.22 -9.25 57.46
CA ASN A 122 -11.51 -9.61 58.10
C ASN A 122 -11.76 -11.13 58.25
N SER A 123 -10.71 -11.93 58.07
CA SER A 123 -10.88 -13.39 58.24
C SER A 123 -10.96 -13.76 59.73
N THR A 124 -12.16 -13.91 60.23
CA THR A 124 -12.49 -14.30 61.62
C THR A 124 -12.42 -15.80 61.88
N LYS A 125 -11.56 -16.56 61.25
CA LYS A 125 -11.55 -18.02 61.42
C LYS A 125 -10.16 -18.64 61.53
N SER A 126 -9.57 -18.51 62.68
CA SER A 126 -8.76 -19.58 63.31
C SER A 126 -8.41 -19.17 64.72
N PRO A 127 -8.66 -19.96 65.77
CA PRO A 127 -8.29 -19.62 67.14
C PRO A 127 -6.81 -19.78 67.46
N TYR A 128 -5.94 -20.08 66.50
CA TYR A 128 -4.52 -20.39 66.72
C TYR A 128 -3.52 -19.50 65.96
N THR A 129 -3.98 -18.44 65.32
CA THR A 129 -3.06 -17.49 64.66
C THR A 129 -3.36 -16.08 65.16
N GLU A 130 -2.36 -15.47 65.76
CA GLU A 130 -2.42 -14.04 66.15
C GLU A 130 -2.77 -13.23 64.93
N LYS A 131 -3.91 -12.49 65.01
CA LYS A 131 -4.44 -11.58 64.00
C LYS A 131 -4.39 -12.13 62.55
N GLY A 132 -5.48 -12.77 62.15
CA GLY A 132 -5.65 -13.44 60.87
C GLY A 132 -5.48 -12.57 59.63
N GLN A 133 -4.27 -12.37 59.24
CA GLN A 133 -3.97 -11.88 57.88
C GLN A 133 -3.79 -13.06 56.98
N ILE A 134 -4.79 -13.35 56.14
CA ILE A 134 -4.64 -14.38 55.07
C ILE A 134 -4.10 -13.68 53.84
N ASN A 135 -2.89 -14.05 53.45
CA ASN A 135 -2.30 -13.61 52.18
C ASN A 135 -2.73 -14.57 51.06
N ILE A 136 -3.66 -14.13 50.24
CA ILE A 136 -4.14 -14.89 49.07
C ILE A 136 -3.38 -14.43 47.86
N LYS A 137 -2.59 -15.35 47.28
CA LYS A 137 -1.85 -15.13 46.03
C LYS A 137 -2.63 -15.75 44.86
N TYR A 138 -3.02 -14.92 43.90
CA TYR A 138 -3.68 -15.41 42.72
C TYR A 138 -3.19 -14.70 41.44
N TYR A 139 -3.26 -15.39 40.30
CA TYR A 139 -2.94 -14.81 39.01
C TYR A 139 -4.12 -13.93 38.56
N SER A 140 -3.83 -12.73 38.06
CA SER A 140 -4.83 -11.82 37.50
C SER A 140 -4.66 -11.63 36.01
N ALA A 141 -5.67 -12.05 35.24
CA ALA A 141 -5.73 -11.85 33.80
C ALA A 141 -5.78 -10.38 33.40
N GLU A 142 -6.45 -9.55 34.20
CA GLU A 142 -6.53 -8.11 33.97
C GLU A 142 -5.15 -7.44 34.11
N LYS A 143 -4.43 -7.72 35.22
CA LYS A 143 -3.07 -7.23 35.42
C LYS A 143 -2.14 -7.71 34.31
N ALA A 144 -2.25 -8.99 33.92
CA ALA A 144 -1.46 -9.57 32.85
C ALA A 144 -1.72 -8.90 31.51
N GLN A 145 -2.98 -8.58 31.20
CA GLN A 145 -3.35 -7.88 29.98
C GLN A 145 -2.84 -6.44 29.99
N LYS A 146 -2.94 -5.72 31.10
CA LYS A 146 -2.41 -4.37 31.25
C LYS A 146 -0.89 -4.37 31.08
N ASN A 147 -0.17 -5.26 31.76
CA ASN A 147 1.28 -5.41 31.65
C ASN A 147 1.71 -5.76 30.21
N ALA A 148 0.98 -6.65 29.53
CA ALA A 148 1.26 -6.99 28.12
C ALA A 148 1.06 -5.78 27.20
N HIS A 149 0.02 -4.98 27.42
CA HIS A 149 -0.22 -3.75 26.66
C HIS A 149 0.88 -2.72 26.89
N GLU A 150 1.25 -2.46 28.15
CA GLU A 150 2.33 -1.53 28.50
C GLU A 150 3.68 -1.99 27.93
N ASN A 151 4.01 -3.28 28.01
CA ASN A 151 5.23 -3.81 27.42
C ASN A 151 5.23 -3.70 25.88
N LYS A 152 4.08 -3.89 25.24
CA LYS A 152 3.92 -3.65 23.81
C LYS A 152 4.15 -2.19 23.44
N LEU A 153 3.71 -1.26 24.27
CA LEU A 153 3.96 0.17 24.09
C LEU A 153 5.44 0.52 24.33
N LYS A 154 6.05 0.02 25.42
CA LYS A 154 7.48 0.22 25.75
C LYS A 154 8.41 -0.37 24.68
N ASN A 155 8.09 -1.56 24.18
CA ASN A 155 8.87 -2.25 23.15
C ASN A 155 8.56 -1.78 21.73
N ARG A 156 7.64 -0.85 21.53
CA ARG A 156 7.36 -0.23 20.25
C ARG A 156 8.63 0.48 19.79
N LYS A 157 9.34 -0.14 18.82
CA LYS A 157 10.56 0.46 18.26
C LYS A 157 10.21 1.88 17.82
N ARG A 158 10.88 2.88 18.40
CA ARG A 158 10.75 4.27 17.96
C ARG A 158 10.99 4.33 16.46
N CYS A 159 10.18 5.12 15.74
CA CYS A 159 10.39 5.32 14.32
C CYS A 159 11.84 5.75 14.07
N LYS A 160 12.49 5.22 13.02
CA LYS A 160 13.85 5.65 12.66
C LYS A 160 13.96 7.17 12.53
N LEU A 161 12.92 7.82 12.00
CA LEU A 161 12.86 9.28 11.89
C LEU A 161 12.79 10.01 13.25
N ASP A 162 12.28 9.36 14.30
CA ASP A 162 12.34 9.93 15.66
C ASP A 162 13.76 9.85 16.25
N ARG A 163 14.51 8.78 15.87
CA ARG A 163 15.85 8.49 16.42
C ARG A 163 16.96 9.26 15.71
N TYR A 164 16.81 9.51 14.39
CA TYR A 164 17.84 10.08 13.53
C TYR A 164 17.38 11.42 12.94
N PRO A 165 17.72 12.56 13.58
CA PRO A 165 17.24 13.89 13.18
C PRO A 165 17.73 14.33 11.80
N ARG A 166 18.97 14.01 11.42
CA ARG A 166 19.52 14.35 10.09
C ARG A 166 18.79 13.60 8.97
N LEU A 167 18.60 12.28 9.13
CA LEU A 167 17.79 11.50 8.20
C LEU A 167 16.36 12.06 8.08
N ARG A 168 15.75 12.45 9.21
CA ARG A 168 14.42 13.09 9.23
C ARG A 168 14.41 14.36 8.41
N GLY A 169 15.38 15.26 8.63
CA GLY A 169 15.52 16.50 7.88
C GLY A 169 15.62 16.28 6.38
N ALA A 170 16.49 15.36 5.96
CA ALA A 170 16.66 15.00 4.56
C ALA A 170 15.37 14.43 3.93
N VAL A 171 14.69 13.51 4.61
CA VAL A 171 13.42 12.92 4.13
C VAL A 171 12.33 13.99 3.99
N VAL A 172 12.18 14.88 4.98
CA VAL A 172 11.19 15.97 4.95
C VAL A 172 11.50 16.96 3.84
N ALA A 173 12.76 17.35 3.65
CA ALA A 173 13.18 18.26 2.60
C ALA A 173 12.84 17.71 1.21
N LEU A 174 13.19 16.45 0.94
CA LEU A 174 12.88 15.82 -0.35
C LEU A 174 11.39 15.63 -0.61
N LEU A 175 10.59 15.31 0.41
CA LEU A 175 9.13 15.20 0.25
C LEU A 175 8.46 16.55 -0.02
N LYS A 176 9.05 17.64 0.47
CA LYS A 176 8.54 19.02 0.28
C LYS A 176 9.20 19.75 -0.89
N GLU A 177 10.11 19.11 -1.61
CA GLU A 177 10.74 19.69 -2.79
C GLU A 177 9.70 20.04 -3.85
N LYS A 178 9.78 21.25 -4.41
CA LYS A 178 8.80 21.78 -5.37
C LYS A 178 9.21 21.54 -6.83
N ASN A 179 10.49 21.45 -7.09
CA ASN A 179 11.01 21.34 -8.45
C ASN A 179 10.98 19.89 -8.95
N VAL A 180 11.27 18.95 -8.08
CA VAL A 180 11.25 17.52 -8.39
C VAL A 180 10.40 16.79 -7.33
N GLU A 181 9.41 16.01 -7.76
CA GLU A 181 8.60 15.23 -6.85
C GLU A 181 9.27 13.88 -6.54
N TYR A 182 9.75 13.72 -5.32
CA TYR A 182 10.32 12.45 -4.86
C TYR A 182 9.27 11.57 -4.20
N SER A 183 9.12 10.34 -4.69
CA SER A 183 8.27 9.35 -4.01
C SER A 183 8.99 8.76 -2.79
N PRO A 184 8.27 8.26 -1.77
CA PRO A 184 8.86 7.56 -0.64
C PRO A 184 9.79 6.40 -1.03
N ASP A 185 9.54 5.75 -2.17
CA ASP A 185 10.37 4.66 -2.68
C ASP A 185 11.72 5.17 -3.21
N ILE A 186 11.73 6.29 -3.92
CA ILE A 186 12.95 6.96 -4.39
C ILE A 186 13.79 7.40 -3.19
N ILE A 187 13.18 8.05 -2.20
CA ILE A 187 13.89 8.52 -0.99
C ILE A 187 14.48 7.35 -0.21
N ALA A 188 13.73 6.25 -0.10
CA ALA A 188 14.22 5.04 0.54
C ALA A 188 15.42 4.43 -0.22
N ASN A 189 15.40 4.46 -1.56
CA ASN A 189 16.53 4.03 -2.37
C ASN A 189 17.73 4.96 -2.19
N PHE A 190 17.54 6.28 -2.20
CA PHE A 190 18.61 7.25 -1.96
C PHE A 190 19.30 7.04 -0.62
N SER A 191 18.54 6.66 0.44
CA SER A 191 19.14 6.33 1.73
C SER A 191 20.01 5.07 1.70
N LYS A 192 19.71 4.12 0.80
CA LYS A 192 20.49 2.88 0.65
C LYS A 192 21.73 3.07 -0.21
N THR A 193 21.69 3.98 -1.17
CA THR A 193 22.76 4.25 -2.13
C THR A 193 23.65 5.41 -1.74
N ASN A 194 23.59 5.86 -0.47
CA ASN A 194 24.32 7.01 0.07
C ASN A 194 24.11 8.33 -0.70
N LYS A 195 23.02 8.43 -1.48
CA LYS A 195 22.65 9.67 -2.17
C LYS A 195 21.98 10.70 -1.24
N LEU A 196 21.58 10.28 -0.04
CA LEU A 196 21.18 11.21 1.03
C LEU A 196 22.43 11.62 1.79
N LYS A 197 22.92 12.83 1.54
CA LYS A 197 24.02 13.42 2.30
C LYS A 197 23.64 13.43 3.79
N ASP A 198 24.58 13.04 4.64
CA ASP A 198 24.47 13.05 6.11
C ASP A 198 23.38 12.14 6.72
N ALA A 199 22.84 11.19 5.96
CA ALA A 199 21.91 10.22 6.51
C ALA A 199 22.65 9.21 7.42
N GLU A 200 22.35 9.26 8.71
CA GLU A 200 22.99 8.40 9.75
C GLU A 200 22.61 6.92 9.58
N THR A 201 21.58 6.61 8.80
CA THR A 201 21.09 5.25 8.57
C THR A 201 20.13 5.18 7.38
N THR A 202 19.86 3.96 6.92
CA THR A 202 18.90 3.72 5.84
C THR A 202 17.46 3.72 6.36
N ILE A 203 16.50 4.09 5.50
CA ILE A 203 15.07 4.07 5.80
C ILE A 203 14.32 3.23 4.75
N GLY A 204 13.26 2.56 5.17
CA GLY A 204 12.37 1.84 4.25
C GLY A 204 11.16 2.69 3.85
N THR A 205 10.65 2.45 2.66
CA THR A 205 9.46 3.10 2.07
C THR A 205 8.26 3.14 3.02
N ASN A 206 7.96 2.01 3.69
CA ASN A 206 6.84 1.91 4.63
C ASN A 206 6.99 2.82 5.87
N ALA A 207 8.22 3.09 6.30
CA ALA A 207 8.45 3.98 7.44
C ALA A 207 8.14 5.44 7.07
N ILE A 208 8.44 5.85 5.83
CA ILE A 208 8.11 7.17 5.29
C ILE A 208 6.59 7.31 5.15
N TYR A 209 5.90 6.35 4.51
CA TYR A 209 4.44 6.37 4.41
C TYR A 209 3.76 6.43 5.78
N ARG A 210 4.29 5.71 6.78
CA ARG A 210 3.75 5.75 8.14
C ARG A 210 3.90 7.13 8.78
N ALA A 211 5.05 7.80 8.56
CA ALA A 211 5.27 9.17 9.06
C ALA A 211 4.25 10.15 8.47
N VAL A 212 4.01 10.06 7.16
CA VAL A 212 3.00 10.87 6.46
C VAL A 212 1.58 10.55 6.95
N LYS A 213 1.20 9.27 7.06
CA LYS A 213 -0.11 8.84 7.57
C LYS A 213 -0.37 9.34 8.99
N CYS A 214 0.65 9.34 9.84
CA CYS A 214 0.57 9.83 11.22
C CYS A 214 0.75 11.35 11.33
N ARG A 215 0.84 12.08 10.22
CA ARG A 215 1.06 13.54 10.16
C ARG A 215 2.26 14.01 10.99
N LYS A 216 3.31 13.17 11.09
CA LYS A 216 4.52 13.52 11.83
C LYS A 216 5.39 14.50 11.05
N TYR A 217 6.12 15.35 11.77
CA TYR A 217 7.12 16.29 11.22
C TYR A 217 6.53 17.30 10.22
N GLY A 218 5.25 17.65 10.37
CA GLY A 218 4.55 18.54 9.46
C GLY A 218 4.33 17.95 8.05
N LEU A 219 4.43 16.61 7.91
CA LEU A 219 4.12 15.89 6.69
C LEU A 219 2.63 15.61 6.58
N THR A 220 2.11 15.74 5.39
CA THR A 220 0.72 15.46 5.04
C THR A 220 0.64 14.58 3.79
N ILE A 221 -0.53 14.06 3.51
CA ILE A 221 -0.75 13.29 2.28
C ILE A 221 -0.49 14.10 1.01
N ASN A 222 -0.58 15.44 1.11
CA ASN A 222 -0.30 16.35 -0.01
C ASN A 222 1.19 16.43 -0.38
N ASP A 223 2.08 16.02 0.53
CA ASP A 223 3.52 15.94 0.28
C ASP A 223 3.89 14.66 -0.49
N LEU A 224 2.93 13.75 -0.69
CA LEU A 224 3.14 12.56 -1.52
C LEU A 224 2.78 12.85 -2.98
N PRO A 225 3.54 12.33 -3.95
CA PRO A 225 3.25 12.49 -5.38
C PRO A 225 1.84 12.08 -5.80
N HIS A 226 1.21 11.13 -5.11
CA HIS A 226 -0.16 10.66 -5.36
C HIS A 226 -1.19 11.11 -4.33
N GLY A 227 -0.83 11.96 -3.39
CA GLY A 227 -1.66 12.30 -2.23
C GLY A 227 -3.00 12.95 -2.54
N ARG A 228 -3.17 13.49 -3.75
CA ARG A 228 -4.41 14.16 -4.18
C ARG A 228 -5.31 13.32 -5.05
N ALA A 229 -4.92 12.10 -5.43
CA ALA A 229 -5.58 11.31 -6.49
C ALA A 229 -6.46 10.16 -5.98
N TYR A 230 -6.64 10.00 -4.68
CA TYR A 230 -7.48 8.93 -4.14
C TYR A 230 -8.95 9.34 -4.05
N HIS A 231 -9.57 9.69 -5.18
CA HIS A 231 -11.01 9.61 -5.33
C HIS A 231 -11.36 8.25 -5.94
N LYS A 232 -12.21 7.50 -5.25
CA LYS A 232 -12.80 6.26 -5.79
C LYS A 232 -13.25 6.50 -7.23
N LYS A 233 -12.72 5.72 -8.17
CA LYS A 233 -13.31 5.57 -9.50
C LYS A 233 -14.75 5.08 -9.29
N GLN A 234 -15.72 5.88 -9.66
CA GLN A 234 -17.03 5.37 -10.00
C GLN A 234 -16.88 4.74 -11.39
N ASP A 235 -17.02 3.43 -11.44
CA ASP A 235 -17.11 2.69 -12.68
C ASP A 235 -18.48 2.99 -13.34
N ASN A 236 -18.51 4.03 -14.15
CA ASN A 236 -19.58 4.28 -15.10
C ASN A 236 -18.97 4.21 -16.49
N ASN A 237 -18.89 2.99 -17.03
CA ASN A 237 -18.69 2.79 -18.45
C ASN A 237 -20.00 2.34 -19.08
N PRO A 238 -20.70 3.18 -19.83
CA PRO A 238 -21.66 2.67 -20.80
C PRO A 238 -20.86 2.05 -21.96
N HIS A 239 -21.12 0.79 -22.22
CA HIS A 239 -20.67 0.11 -23.44
C HIS A 239 -21.27 0.85 -24.65
N THR A 240 -20.43 1.51 -25.42
CA THR A 240 -20.80 2.06 -26.72
C THR A 240 -20.27 1.09 -27.78
N GLU A 241 -21.16 0.72 -28.70
CA GLU A 241 -20.95 -0.27 -29.76
C GLU A 241 -19.71 0.01 -30.60
N THR A 242 -19.03 -1.07 -30.95
CA THR A 242 -17.85 -1.11 -31.82
C THR A 242 -18.19 -0.63 -33.22
N LYS A 243 -17.70 0.54 -33.63
CA LYS A 243 -17.63 0.92 -35.05
C LYS A 243 -16.63 0.00 -35.75
N GLU A 244 -17.03 -0.59 -36.86
CA GLU A 244 -16.16 -1.37 -37.73
C GLU A 244 -14.88 -0.60 -38.07
N ILE A 245 -13.74 -1.22 -37.78
CA ILE A 245 -12.42 -0.66 -38.10
C ILE A 245 -12.30 -0.71 -39.63
N SER A 246 -12.09 0.43 -40.31
CA SER A 246 -11.87 0.48 -41.74
C SER A 246 -10.70 -0.44 -42.12
N GLU A 247 -10.78 -1.08 -43.31
CA GLU A 247 -9.75 -2.03 -43.79
C GLU A 247 -8.33 -1.44 -43.74
N ARG A 248 -8.19 -0.14 -44.02
CA ARG A 248 -6.94 0.61 -43.96
C ARG A 248 -6.32 0.66 -42.53
N LYS A 249 -7.14 0.57 -41.49
CA LYS A 249 -6.65 0.50 -40.10
C LYS A 249 -6.16 -0.89 -39.70
N LYS A 250 -6.53 -1.95 -40.46
CA LYS A 250 -6.00 -3.29 -40.21
C LYS A 250 -4.53 -3.40 -40.60
N GLU A 251 -4.09 -2.71 -41.65
CA GLU A 251 -2.71 -2.71 -42.15
C GLU A 251 -1.73 -1.98 -41.20
N ILE A 252 -2.25 -1.17 -40.26
CA ILE A 252 -1.50 -0.40 -39.31
C ILE A 252 -1.94 -0.69 -37.87
N SER A 253 -2.61 -1.83 -37.67
CA SER A 253 -2.96 -2.30 -36.30
C SER A 253 -1.73 -2.71 -35.54
N ILE A 254 -1.83 -2.66 -34.21
CA ILE A 254 -0.80 -3.18 -33.29
C ILE A 254 -0.45 -4.66 -33.59
N GLU A 255 -1.36 -5.42 -34.23
CA GLU A 255 -1.11 -6.82 -34.61
C GLU A 255 0.05 -6.97 -35.60
N VAL A 256 0.17 -6.05 -36.57
CA VAL A 256 1.27 -6.05 -37.58
C VAL A 256 2.54 -5.36 -37.07
N MET A 257 2.51 -4.84 -35.85
CA MET A 257 3.71 -4.22 -35.23
C MET A 257 4.77 -5.29 -34.98
N PRO A 258 6.06 -5.04 -35.34
CA PRO A 258 7.16 -5.96 -35.06
C PRO A 258 7.26 -6.35 -33.59
N ASP A 259 7.61 -7.62 -33.33
CA ASP A 259 7.68 -8.14 -31.95
C ASP A 259 8.71 -7.42 -31.06
N GLU A 260 9.83 -6.97 -31.63
CA GLU A 260 10.85 -6.17 -30.94
C GLU A 260 10.26 -4.88 -30.36
N ILE A 261 9.33 -4.25 -31.12
CA ILE A 261 8.64 -3.05 -30.67
C ILE A 261 7.61 -3.43 -29.59
N LYS A 262 6.84 -4.50 -29.77
CA LYS A 262 5.85 -4.99 -28.77
C LYS A 262 6.52 -5.30 -27.44
N ARG A 263 7.72 -5.89 -27.44
CA ARG A 263 8.50 -6.20 -26.22
C ARG A 263 9.23 -4.99 -25.64
N LYS A 264 9.13 -3.80 -26.26
CA LYS A 264 9.80 -2.58 -25.85
C LYS A 264 11.33 -2.70 -25.80
N GLU A 265 11.89 -3.55 -26.67
CA GLU A 265 13.32 -3.77 -26.81
C GLU A 265 14.01 -2.63 -27.59
N THR A 266 13.19 -1.85 -28.33
CA THR A 266 13.70 -0.71 -29.12
C THR A 266 13.48 0.61 -28.38
N ASP A 267 14.49 1.48 -28.44
CA ASP A 267 14.45 2.81 -27.86
C ASP A 267 13.93 3.90 -28.82
N THR A 268 13.43 3.49 -30.00
CA THR A 268 12.90 4.38 -31.05
C THR A 268 11.38 4.32 -31.17
N HIS A 269 10.72 3.58 -30.29
CA HIS A 269 9.26 3.46 -30.25
C HIS A 269 8.65 4.45 -29.26
N PHE A 270 7.56 5.10 -29.69
CA PHE A 270 6.82 6.05 -28.89
C PHE A 270 5.33 5.65 -28.81
N GLU A 271 4.71 6.00 -27.72
CA GLU A 271 3.25 5.98 -27.56
C GLU A 271 2.75 7.42 -27.58
N GLY A 272 1.68 7.70 -28.35
CA GLY A 272 1.07 9.02 -28.45
C GLY A 272 -0.33 9.07 -27.86
N ASP A 273 -0.72 10.22 -27.31
CA ASP A 273 -2.06 10.46 -26.75
C ASP A 273 -2.41 11.95 -26.73
N SER A 274 -3.70 12.26 -26.52
CA SER A 274 -4.19 13.62 -26.39
C SER A 274 -4.77 13.88 -25.00
N VAL A 275 -4.24 14.89 -24.30
CA VAL A 275 -4.73 15.30 -22.98
C VAL A 275 -5.66 16.49 -23.13
N ILE A 276 -6.96 16.24 -22.95
CA ILE A 276 -8.02 17.24 -23.08
C ILE A 276 -8.23 17.95 -21.75
N GLY A 277 -8.29 19.29 -21.77
CA GLY A 277 -8.63 20.09 -20.59
C GLY A 277 -10.13 20.08 -20.32
N VAL A 278 -10.89 20.81 -21.12
CA VAL A 278 -12.36 20.89 -21.10
C VAL A 278 -12.92 19.99 -22.21
N LYS A 279 -14.06 19.35 -21.97
CA LYS A 279 -14.64 18.40 -22.92
C LYS A 279 -15.49 19.07 -24.00
N GLU A 280 -16.16 20.16 -23.65
CA GLU A 280 -17.13 20.85 -24.52
C GLU A 280 -16.46 22.02 -25.21
N GLY A 281 -16.80 22.24 -26.48
CA GLY A 281 -16.26 23.36 -27.31
C GLY A 281 -14.96 22.99 -28.04
N ARG A 282 -14.49 23.95 -28.86
CA ARG A 282 -13.20 23.90 -29.54
C ARG A 282 -12.12 24.48 -28.64
N HIS A 283 -11.41 23.63 -27.91
CA HIS A 283 -10.35 24.03 -27.00
C HIS A 283 -9.03 23.39 -27.37
N ASN A 284 -7.97 24.06 -26.99
CA ASN A 284 -6.61 23.52 -27.14
C ASN A 284 -6.48 22.22 -26.34
N THR A 285 -5.67 21.31 -26.87
CA THR A 285 -5.32 20.05 -26.22
C THR A 285 -3.80 19.95 -26.07
N LEU A 286 -3.32 18.96 -25.31
CA LEU A 286 -1.90 18.65 -25.25
C LEU A 286 -1.66 17.33 -25.95
N ILE A 287 -0.85 17.33 -27.01
CA ILE A 287 -0.33 16.10 -27.59
C ILE A 287 0.87 15.64 -26.79
N THR A 288 0.85 14.40 -26.39
CA THR A 288 1.91 13.75 -25.59
C THR A 288 2.52 12.61 -26.38
N LEU A 289 3.85 12.55 -26.43
CA LEU A 289 4.59 11.48 -27.08
C LEU A 289 5.58 10.93 -26.05
N VAL A 290 5.46 9.65 -25.73
CA VAL A 290 6.25 8.99 -24.69
C VAL A 290 7.14 7.92 -25.31
N ASN A 291 8.44 8.06 -25.16
CA ASN A 291 9.39 7.00 -25.49
C ASN A 291 9.20 5.81 -24.54
N THR A 292 8.99 4.63 -25.07
CA THR A 292 8.64 3.45 -24.27
C THR A 292 9.78 2.90 -23.46
N ALA A 293 11.02 3.00 -23.95
CA ALA A 293 12.22 2.48 -23.29
C ALA A 293 12.70 3.41 -22.16
N SER A 294 12.87 4.70 -22.45
CA SER A 294 13.35 5.70 -21.49
C SER A 294 12.25 6.34 -20.65
N GLN A 295 10.99 6.19 -21.07
CA GLN A 295 9.84 6.91 -20.51
C GLN A 295 9.96 8.43 -20.65
N PHE A 296 10.79 8.94 -21.55
CA PHE A 296 10.91 10.36 -21.85
C PHE A 296 9.64 10.88 -22.51
N LEU A 297 9.20 12.07 -22.12
CA LEU A 297 7.94 12.68 -22.51
C LEU A 297 8.17 13.97 -23.28
N PHE A 298 7.66 14.02 -24.52
CA PHE A 298 7.39 15.28 -25.21
C PHE A 298 5.95 15.70 -24.99
N VAL A 299 5.73 16.98 -24.74
CA VAL A 299 4.39 17.58 -24.65
C VAL A 299 4.36 18.84 -25.50
N ARG A 300 3.35 18.96 -26.36
CA ARG A 300 3.16 20.17 -27.16
C ARG A 300 1.68 20.53 -27.16
N ARG A 301 1.40 21.83 -27.26
CA ARG A 301 0.03 22.35 -27.41
C ARG A 301 -0.46 22.05 -28.83
N SER A 302 -1.71 21.61 -28.95
CA SER A 302 -2.49 21.54 -30.16
C SER A 302 -3.64 22.53 -30.09
N GLU A 303 -3.90 23.26 -31.15
CA GLU A 303 -4.94 24.31 -31.19
C GLU A 303 -6.35 23.76 -30.97
N ASN A 304 -6.56 22.52 -31.33
CA ASN A 304 -7.84 21.83 -31.16
C ASN A 304 -7.65 20.30 -31.25
N LYS A 305 -8.75 19.55 -31.15
CA LYS A 305 -8.78 18.10 -31.21
C LYS A 305 -9.08 17.60 -32.65
N THR A 306 -8.31 18.03 -33.65
CA THR A 306 -8.46 17.59 -35.04
C THR A 306 -7.19 16.92 -35.56
N GLY A 307 -7.33 16.09 -36.60
CA GLY A 307 -6.19 15.45 -37.25
C GLY A 307 -5.19 16.49 -37.81
N GLN A 308 -5.67 17.60 -38.37
CA GLN A 308 -4.79 18.66 -38.90
C GLN A 308 -3.96 19.29 -37.79
N ALA A 309 -4.57 19.66 -36.68
CA ALA A 309 -3.84 20.25 -35.56
C ALA A 309 -2.76 19.30 -34.98
N THR A 310 -2.99 18.01 -35.03
CA THR A 310 -1.96 17.02 -34.66
C THR A 310 -0.82 16.96 -35.66
N VAL A 311 -1.11 17.03 -36.98
CA VAL A 311 -0.07 17.12 -38.02
C VAL A 311 0.78 18.37 -37.81
N ASP A 312 0.15 19.53 -37.57
CA ASP A 312 0.83 20.80 -37.35
C ASP A 312 1.79 20.74 -36.13
N VAL A 313 1.36 20.07 -35.07
CA VAL A 313 2.21 19.81 -33.88
C VAL A 313 3.43 18.93 -34.24
N LEU A 314 3.23 17.87 -35.02
CA LEU A 314 4.32 16.98 -35.44
C LEU A 314 5.30 17.70 -36.40
N ASP A 315 4.78 18.53 -37.27
CA ASP A 315 5.57 19.36 -38.19
C ASP A 315 6.41 20.39 -37.42
N LYS A 316 5.83 21.03 -36.41
CA LYS A 316 6.57 21.92 -35.53
C LYS A 316 7.68 21.18 -34.78
N LEU A 317 7.36 19.99 -34.24
CA LEU A 317 8.34 19.17 -33.52
C LEU A 317 9.48 18.71 -34.43
N GLU A 318 9.22 18.37 -35.70
CA GLU A 318 10.24 17.98 -36.67
C GLU A 318 11.12 19.17 -37.07
N LYS A 319 10.60 20.41 -37.10
CA LYS A 319 11.38 21.64 -37.28
C LYS A 319 12.30 21.90 -36.10
N GLU A 320 11.79 21.72 -34.87
CA GLU A 320 12.56 21.88 -33.63
C GLU A 320 13.66 20.80 -33.54
N ILE A 321 13.37 19.56 -34.00
CA ILE A 321 14.27 18.41 -33.93
C ILE A 321 14.47 17.83 -35.33
N PRO A 322 15.41 18.33 -36.16
CA PRO A 322 15.60 17.87 -37.53
C PRO A 322 15.93 16.38 -37.67
N GLN A 323 16.44 15.77 -36.63
CA GLN A 323 16.72 14.33 -36.55
C GLN A 323 15.59 13.48 -35.98
N LEU A 324 14.35 14.01 -35.86
CA LEU A 324 13.20 13.34 -35.26
C LEU A 324 12.96 11.94 -35.85
N SER A 325 13.09 11.76 -37.14
CA SER A 325 12.93 10.46 -37.83
C SER A 325 13.99 9.40 -37.44
N LYS A 326 15.13 9.81 -36.89
CA LYS A 326 16.14 8.90 -36.35
C LYS A 326 15.84 8.54 -34.88
N ILE A 327 15.21 9.46 -34.17
CA ILE A 327 14.86 9.33 -32.74
C ILE A 327 13.56 8.52 -32.60
N MET A 328 12.56 8.84 -33.43
CA MET A 328 11.25 8.20 -33.43
C MET A 328 11.02 7.48 -34.75
N LYS A 329 11.12 6.15 -34.74
CA LYS A 329 10.86 5.30 -35.92
C LYS A 329 9.44 4.78 -35.97
N SER A 330 8.79 4.69 -34.83
CA SER A 330 7.40 4.21 -34.73
C SER A 330 6.62 4.90 -33.64
N LEU A 331 5.33 5.08 -33.87
CA LEU A 331 4.38 5.75 -32.99
C LEU A 331 3.10 4.92 -32.86
N LEU A 332 2.73 4.51 -31.64
CA LEU A 332 1.49 3.83 -31.32
C LEU A 332 0.45 4.83 -30.83
N LEU A 333 -0.72 4.88 -31.46
CA LEU A 333 -1.80 5.80 -31.15
C LEU A 333 -3.09 5.06 -30.78
N ASP A 334 -4.08 5.76 -30.21
CA ASP A 334 -5.45 5.26 -30.13
C ASP A 334 -6.26 5.62 -31.39
N ASN A 335 -7.51 5.17 -31.40
CA ASN A 335 -8.43 5.44 -32.50
C ASN A 335 -9.13 6.81 -32.40
N GLY A 336 -8.52 7.79 -31.73
CA GLY A 336 -9.05 9.14 -31.58
C GLY A 336 -9.21 9.89 -32.91
N VAL A 337 -10.19 10.77 -33.00
CA VAL A 337 -10.43 11.61 -34.20
C VAL A 337 -9.24 12.54 -34.49
N GLU A 338 -8.50 12.91 -33.47
CA GLU A 338 -7.27 13.71 -33.55
C GLU A 338 -6.12 13.00 -34.29
N PHE A 339 -6.23 11.71 -34.52
CA PHE A 339 -5.24 10.88 -35.24
C PHE A 339 -5.78 10.35 -36.57
N SER A 340 -6.77 11.02 -37.16
CA SER A 340 -7.41 10.61 -38.39
C SER A 340 -6.54 10.83 -39.64
N LYS A 341 -5.63 11.80 -39.64
CA LYS A 341 -4.77 12.15 -40.77
C LYS A 341 -3.47 11.34 -40.79
N ILE A 342 -3.59 10.04 -40.98
CA ILE A 342 -2.51 9.06 -40.81
C ILE A 342 -1.34 9.30 -41.76
N GLU A 343 -1.64 9.52 -43.07
CA GLU A 343 -0.61 9.71 -44.10
C GLU A 343 0.20 10.98 -43.89
N GLU A 344 -0.52 12.06 -43.58
CA GLU A 344 0.12 13.37 -43.27
C GLU A 344 1.01 13.28 -42.00
N MET A 345 0.56 12.55 -40.95
CA MET A 345 1.39 12.31 -39.78
C MET A 345 2.67 11.52 -40.08
N MET A 346 2.57 10.54 -41.00
CA MET A 346 3.73 9.73 -41.41
C MET A 346 4.65 10.45 -42.39
N THR A 347 4.20 11.52 -43.03
CA THR A 347 4.96 12.26 -44.05
C THR A 347 5.88 13.29 -43.36
N SER A 348 7.16 13.33 -43.77
CA SER A 348 8.13 14.32 -43.27
C SER A 348 7.94 15.67 -43.97
N ILE A 349 8.14 16.75 -43.25
CA ILE A 349 8.23 18.10 -43.84
C ILE A 349 9.50 18.28 -44.68
N ASP A 350 10.55 17.50 -44.45
CA ASP A 350 11.74 17.49 -45.30
C ASP A 350 11.46 16.63 -46.54
N ARG A 351 11.26 17.27 -47.66
CA ARG A 351 10.98 16.62 -48.95
C ARG A 351 12.03 15.57 -49.37
N ARG A 352 13.24 15.61 -48.81
CA ARG A 352 14.26 14.61 -49.00
C ARG A 352 13.99 13.29 -48.25
N ARG A 353 13.19 13.37 -47.17
CA ARG A 353 12.78 12.25 -46.32
C ARG A 353 11.31 11.95 -46.63
N LYS A 354 11.03 10.89 -47.37
CA LYS A 354 9.64 10.52 -47.70
C LYS A 354 8.79 10.16 -46.51
N LYS A 355 9.39 9.66 -45.44
CA LYS A 355 8.69 9.16 -44.28
C LYS A 355 9.29 9.72 -42.97
N ARG A 356 8.42 10.21 -42.09
CA ARG A 356 8.79 10.69 -40.74
C ARG A 356 8.99 9.51 -39.78
N PHE A 357 7.97 8.67 -39.63
CA PHE A 357 7.95 7.45 -38.84
C PHE A 357 6.79 6.54 -39.28
N GLN A 358 6.74 5.30 -38.75
CA GLN A 358 5.60 4.40 -38.92
C GLN A 358 4.58 4.61 -37.82
N VAL A 359 3.28 4.73 -38.17
CA VAL A 359 2.19 4.80 -37.19
C VAL A 359 1.55 3.41 -37.04
N TYR A 360 1.19 3.06 -35.83
CA TYR A 360 0.38 1.90 -35.46
C TYR A 360 -0.80 2.35 -34.58
N PHE A 361 -1.89 1.57 -34.61
CA PHE A 361 -3.05 1.83 -33.77
C PHE A 361 -3.32 0.68 -32.80
N ALA A 362 -3.56 1.03 -31.55
CA ALA A 362 -4.02 0.10 -30.51
C ALA A 362 -5.45 -0.37 -30.80
N HIS A 363 -5.83 -1.51 -30.23
CA HIS A 363 -7.19 -2.00 -30.32
C HIS A 363 -8.16 -1.01 -29.63
N PRO A 364 -9.38 -0.88 -30.13
CA PRO A 364 -10.42 -0.10 -29.45
C PRO A 364 -10.59 -0.58 -28.00
N TYR A 365 -10.64 0.37 -27.06
CA TYR A 365 -10.79 0.11 -25.62
C TYR A 365 -9.63 -0.63 -24.92
N ALA A 366 -8.54 -0.93 -25.61
CA ALA A 366 -7.36 -1.60 -25.05
C ALA A 366 -6.34 -0.59 -24.48
N SER A 367 -6.72 0.16 -23.43
CA SER A 367 -5.84 1.16 -22.81
C SER A 367 -4.56 0.55 -22.22
N TYR A 368 -4.57 -0.73 -21.85
CA TYR A 368 -3.41 -1.46 -21.34
C TYR A 368 -2.28 -1.61 -22.39
N GLU A 369 -2.57 -1.52 -23.68
CA GLU A 369 -1.58 -1.56 -24.75
C GLU A 369 -0.70 -0.30 -24.78
N ARG A 370 -1.18 0.80 -24.20
CA ARG A 370 -0.51 2.12 -24.09
C ARG A 370 -0.24 2.53 -22.63
N GLY A 371 0.27 1.61 -21.84
CA GLY A 371 0.48 1.81 -20.41
C GLY A 371 1.46 2.93 -20.07
N CYS A 372 2.42 3.26 -20.96
CA CYS A 372 3.34 4.36 -20.75
C CYS A 372 2.62 5.71 -20.78
N ASN A 373 1.73 5.89 -21.75
CA ASN A 373 0.93 7.11 -21.89
C ASN A 373 -0.05 7.31 -20.74
N GLU A 374 -0.78 6.27 -20.31
CA GLU A 374 -1.70 6.37 -19.19
C GLU A 374 -0.96 6.86 -17.92
N ASN A 375 0.21 6.32 -17.65
CA ASN A 375 1.06 6.76 -16.54
C ASN A 375 1.48 8.22 -16.67
N LYS A 376 1.90 8.66 -17.86
CA LYS A 376 2.34 10.04 -18.10
C LYS A 376 1.17 11.03 -18.02
N ASN A 377 0.03 10.69 -18.60
CA ASN A 377 -1.17 11.50 -18.51
C ASN A 377 -1.62 11.71 -17.06
N ARG A 378 -1.52 10.68 -16.22
CA ARG A 378 -1.76 10.77 -14.79
C ARG A 378 -0.76 11.72 -14.10
N LEU A 379 0.50 11.76 -14.52
CA LEU A 379 1.48 12.72 -14.00
C LEU A 379 1.18 14.14 -14.45
N ILE A 380 0.88 14.36 -15.74
CA ILE A 380 0.47 15.66 -16.29
C ILE A 380 -0.74 16.19 -15.52
N ARG A 381 -1.72 15.33 -15.20
CA ARG A 381 -2.93 15.69 -14.44
C ARG A 381 -2.67 16.18 -13.01
N ARG A 382 -1.50 16.02 -12.46
CA ARG A 382 -1.13 16.62 -11.17
C ARG A 382 -0.89 18.12 -11.30
N TYR A 383 -0.30 18.53 -12.42
CA TYR A 383 -0.02 19.95 -12.74
C TYR A 383 -1.18 20.60 -13.47
N PHE A 384 -1.82 19.85 -14.34
CA PHE A 384 -2.93 20.31 -15.15
C PHE A 384 -4.20 19.48 -14.90
N LYS A 385 -5.08 19.98 -14.04
CA LYS A 385 -6.31 19.29 -13.64
C LYS A 385 -7.34 19.26 -14.77
N LYS A 386 -8.11 18.15 -14.85
CA LYS A 386 -9.26 18.04 -15.75
C LYS A 386 -10.26 19.18 -15.52
N GLY A 387 -10.85 19.69 -16.60
CA GLY A 387 -11.79 20.82 -16.54
C GLY A 387 -11.13 22.19 -16.56
N LYS A 388 -9.80 22.29 -16.69
CA LYS A 388 -9.09 23.55 -16.93
C LYS A 388 -8.80 23.75 -18.41
N LEU A 389 -8.80 25.00 -18.85
CA LEU A 389 -8.48 25.39 -20.22
C LEU A 389 -6.97 25.30 -20.45
N VAL A 390 -6.55 24.60 -21.52
CA VAL A 390 -5.13 24.51 -21.92
C VAL A 390 -4.60 25.87 -22.35
N GLU A 391 -5.44 26.72 -22.90
CA GLU A 391 -5.15 28.10 -23.32
C GLU A 391 -4.58 28.97 -22.18
N LYS A 392 -4.89 28.61 -20.93
CA LYS A 392 -4.39 29.32 -19.74
C LYS A 392 -2.95 28.96 -19.36
N LEU A 393 -2.37 27.95 -19.96
CA LEU A 393 -0.96 27.60 -19.80
C LEU A 393 -0.17 28.32 -20.90
N SER A 394 0.98 28.89 -20.59
CA SER A 394 1.94 29.29 -21.61
C SER A 394 2.64 28.05 -22.20
N ASP A 395 3.29 28.18 -23.36
CA ASP A 395 4.10 27.07 -23.90
C ASP A 395 5.25 26.74 -22.95
N GLU A 396 5.80 27.73 -22.27
CA GLU A 396 6.83 27.54 -21.23
C GLU A 396 6.28 26.76 -20.02
N ASP A 397 5.05 26.99 -19.58
CA ASP A 397 4.44 26.18 -18.51
C ASP A 397 4.32 24.72 -18.93
N ILE A 398 3.94 24.45 -20.19
CA ILE A 398 3.82 23.09 -20.74
C ILE A 398 5.19 22.41 -20.77
N LEU A 399 6.22 23.10 -21.23
CA LEU A 399 7.60 22.60 -21.25
C LEU A 399 8.12 22.34 -19.83
N ASN A 400 7.84 23.24 -18.89
CA ASN A 400 8.21 23.07 -17.48
C ASN A 400 7.54 21.85 -16.82
N ILE A 401 6.28 21.56 -17.18
CA ILE A 401 5.63 20.31 -16.74
C ILE A 401 6.37 19.10 -17.30
N ALA A 402 6.71 19.11 -18.58
CA ALA A 402 7.48 18.03 -19.21
C ALA A 402 8.87 17.86 -18.55
N ARG A 403 9.61 18.94 -18.33
CA ARG A 403 10.93 18.94 -17.66
C ARG A 403 10.82 18.33 -16.26
N LYS A 404 9.83 18.75 -15.44
CA LYS A 404 9.61 18.18 -14.11
C LYS A 404 9.36 16.67 -14.17
N ILE A 405 8.53 16.20 -15.11
CA ILE A 405 8.23 14.77 -15.28
C ILE A 405 9.44 13.98 -15.77
N ASN A 406 10.23 14.55 -16.69
CA ASN A 406 11.44 13.91 -17.24
C ASN A 406 12.60 13.86 -16.24
N ASN A 407 12.64 14.74 -15.26
CA ASN A 407 13.63 14.76 -14.18
C ASN A 407 13.21 13.95 -12.93
N MET A 408 12.05 13.29 -12.96
CA MET A 408 11.64 12.40 -11.86
C MET A 408 12.32 11.04 -11.98
N PRO A 409 13.14 10.60 -11.02
CA PRO A 409 13.68 9.24 -11.01
C PRO A 409 12.58 8.18 -11.04
N ARG A 410 12.80 7.09 -11.80
CA ARG A 410 11.82 6.01 -11.95
C ARG A 410 12.39 4.67 -11.49
N LYS A 411 11.63 3.96 -10.66
CA LYS A 411 12.03 2.61 -10.23
C LYS A 411 12.24 1.67 -11.43
N ALA A 412 11.37 1.76 -12.45
CA ALA A 412 11.47 0.97 -13.67
C ALA A 412 12.76 1.25 -14.50
N LEU A 413 13.39 2.42 -14.28
CA LEU A 413 14.65 2.79 -14.92
C LEU A 413 15.84 2.64 -13.95
N GLY A 414 15.74 1.81 -12.92
CA GLY A 414 16.78 1.66 -11.92
C GLY A 414 17.02 2.93 -11.10
N TYR A 415 15.98 3.72 -10.87
CA TYR A 415 16.00 5.02 -10.18
C TYR A 415 16.77 6.14 -10.92
N ARG A 416 17.01 5.95 -12.22
CA ARG A 416 17.45 7.00 -13.12
C ARG A 416 16.25 7.83 -13.60
N THR A 417 16.53 9.04 -14.10
CA THR A 417 15.48 9.88 -14.69
C THR A 417 15.22 9.48 -16.15
N PRO A 418 14.01 9.72 -16.68
CA PRO A 418 13.74 9.60 -18.11
C PRO A 418 14.71 10.39 -18.98
N LEU A 419 15.07 11.60 -18.56
CA LEU A 419 16.03 12.45 -19.28
C LEU A 419 17.40 11.80 -19.37
N GLU A 420 17.98 11.33 -18.25
CA GLU A 420 19.29 10.66 -18.24
C GLU A 420 19.34 9.44 -19.16
N VAL A 421 18.29 8.60 -19.15
CA VAL A 421 18.24 7.39 -19.98
C VAL A 421 18.06 7.75 -21.45
N PHE A 422 17.22 8.73 -21.76
CA PHE A 422 16.97 9.16 -23.14
C PHE A 422 18.22 9.81 -23.75
N GLU A 423 18.87 10.71 -23.05
CA GLU A 423 20.10 11.37 -23.45
C GLU A 423 21.23 10.35 -23.72
N GLU A 424 21.42 9.37 -22.83
CA GLU A 424 22.39 8.30 -23.01
C GLU A 424 22.10 7.49 -24.29
N ASN A 425 20.84 7.17 -24.57
CA ASN A 425 20.45 6.44 -25.76
C ASN A 425 20.71 7.23 -27.05
N LEU A 426 20.49 8.55 -27.03
CA LEU A 426 20.81 9.43 -28.15
C LEU A 426 22.34 9.52 -28.38
N LYS A 427 23.13 9.72 -27.32
CA LYS A 427 24.59 9.77 -27.38
C LYS A 427 25.19 8.46 -27.92
N LYS A 428 24.68 7.30 -27.53
CA LYS A 428 25.09 5.99 -28.06
C LYS A 428 24.88 5.87 -29.59
N LYS A 429 23.91 6.62 -30.13
CA LYS A 429 23.62 6.65 -31.58
C LYS A 429 24.32 7.80 -32.31
N GLY A 430 25.13 8.59 -31.63
CA GLY A 430 25.77 9.79 -32.20
C GLY A 430 24.78 10.87 -32.62
N LEU A 431 23.61 10.95 -31.93
CA LEU A 431 22.58 11.95 -32.21
C LEU A 431 22.79 13.19 -31.34
N ASP A 432 22.41 14.34 -31.89
CA ASP A 432 22.45 15.61 -31.15
C ASP A 432 21.46 15.60 -29.99
N THR A 433 21.88 16.13 -28.84
CA THR A 433 21.09 16.22 -27.60
C THR A 433 20.75 17.65 -27.20
N SER A 434 21.21 18.65 -27.95
CA SER A 434 21.06 20.09 -27.62
C SER A 434 19.60 20.53 -27.45
N PHE A 435 18.65 19.85 -28.12
CA PHE A 435 17.24 20.13 -27.99
C PHE A 435 16.62 19.73 -26.64
N LEU A 436 17.34 18.95 -25.83
CA LEU A 436 16.88 18.51 -24.50
C LEU A 436 16.99 19.63 -23.45
N ASP A 437 17.83 20.63 -23.71
CA ASP A 437 18.05 21.78 -22.82
C ASP A 437 17.02 22.88 -23.05
N GLN A 438 16.23 22.81 -24.13
CA GLN A 438 15.15 23.72 -24.48
C GLN A 438 13.83 23.27 -23.84
#